data_1eba499ddca5718e63d47bb7285de4c2
#
_entry.id   1eba499ddca5718e63d47bb7285de4c2
#
_cell.length_a   1.000
_cell.length_b   1.000
_cell.length_c   1.000
_cell.angle_alpha   90.00
_cell.angle_beta   90.00
_cell.angle_gamma   90.00
#
_symmetry.space_group_name_H-M   'P 1'
#
loop_
_entity.id
_entity.type
_entity.pdbx_description
1 polymer ?
#
loop_
_entity_poly.entity_id
_entity_poly.type
_entity_poly.pdbx_seq_one_letter_code
_entity_poly.pdbx_strand_id
1 'polypeptide(L)'
;MPPAITRRNLQSIIAKLKATGANILLAGMKAPRNLGPDFAREFDPIFPELAELLDIHFYPFFLDGVVAKPTLNQEDGMHPNPRGIAIIVERMLPFVMRALGKD
;
A
#
# COMPACT_ATOMS: atom_id res chain seq x y z
N MET A 1 -1.49 14.56 -8.19
CA MET A 1 -2.75 13.92 -8.66
C MET A 1 -3.79 14.00 -7.55
N PRO A 2 -5.00 14.48 -7.82
CA PRO A 2 -6.04 14.53 -6.78
C PRO A 2 -6.40 13.14 -6.24
N PRO A 3 -6.67 13.03 -4.93
CA PRO A 3 -7.03 11.74 -4.33
C PRO A 3 -8.22 11.03 -5.00
N ALA A 4 -9.21 11.79 -5.48
CA ALA A 4 -10.37 11.19 -6.16
C ALA A 4 -9.98 10.43 -7.44
N ILE A 5 -8.95 10.90 -8.14
CA ILE A 5 -8.45 10.23 -9.35
C ILE A 5 -7.71 8.95 -8.96
N THR A 6 -6.89 9.00 -7.91
CA THR A 6 -6.21 7.81 -7.37
C THR A 6 -7.24 6.74 -6.98
N ARG A 7 -8.29 7.12 -6.26
CA ARG A 7 -9.37 6.20 -5.86
C ARG A 7 -10.02 5.55 -7.07
N ARG A 8 -10.39 6.35 -8.05
CA ARG A 8 -11.06 5.85 -9.27
C ARG A 8 -10.17 4.88 -10.05
N ASN A 9 -8.89 5.23 -10.20
CA ASN A 9 -7.94 4.39 -10.93
C ASN A 9 -7.71 3.06 -10.22
N LEU A 10 -7.51 3.08 -8.91
CA LEU A 10 -7.33 1.86 -8.12
C LEU A 10 -8.57 0.97 -8.19
N GLN A 11 -9.76 1.56 -8.05
CA GLN A 11 -11.01 0.81 -8.13
C GLN A 11 -11.16 0.12 -9.49
N SER A 12 -10.81 0.81 -10.57
CA SER A 12 -10.85 0.26 -11.92
C SER A 12 -9.86 -0.88 -12.10
N ILE A 13 -8.62 -0.71 -11.61
CA ILE A 13 -7.58 -1.73 -11.70
C ILE A 13 -8.01 -2.98 -10.93
N ILE A 14 -8.48 -2.81 -9.70
CA ILE A 14 -8.91 -3.92 -8.86
C ILE A 14 -10.08 -4.67 -9.49
N ALA A 15 -11.07 -3.94 -10.03
CA ALA A 15 -12.22 -4.56 -10.69
C ALA A 15 -11.79 -5.43 -11.87
N LYS A 16 -10.85 -4.95 -12.68
CA LYS A 16 -10.33 -5.70 -13.82
C LYS A 16 -9.57 -6.95 -13.37
N LEU A 17 -8.78 -6.85 -12.32
CA LEU A 17 -8.05 -7.99 -11.77
C LEU A 17 -9.00 -9.03 -11.16
N LYS A 18 -10.03 -8.59 -10.44
CA LYS A 18 -11.04 -9.52 -9.88
C LYS A 18 -11.75 -10.30 -10.98
N ALA A 19 -12.01 -9.67 -12.11
CA ALA A 19 -12.65 -10.32 -13.24
C ALA A 19 -11.81 -11.48 -13.80
N THR A 20 -10.49 -11.49 -13.58
CA THR A 20 -9.63 -12.59 -14.01
C THR A 20 -9.63 -13.77 -13.04
N GLY A 21 -10.24 -13.64 -11.88
CA GLY A 21 -10.17 -14.65 -10.83
C GLY A 21 -8.91 -14.59 -9.97
N ALA A 22 -8.07 -13.57 -10.15
CA ALA A 22 -6.84 -13.42 -9.37
C ALA A 22 -7.12 -13.11 -7.91
N ASN A 23 -6.29 -13.64 -7.02
CA ASN A 23 -6.25 -13.20 -5.63
C ASN A 23 -5.54 -11.85 -5.57
N ILE A 24 -6.10 -10.91 -4.82
CA ILE A 24 -5.60 -9.54 -4.79
C ILE A 24 -5.19 -9.18 -3.37
N LEU A 25 -3.99 -8.63 -3.24
CA LEU A 25 -3.50 -8.01 -2.02
C LEU A 25 -3.20 -6.54 -2.33
N LEU A 26 -3.92 -5.63 -1.71
CA LEU A 26 -3.68 -4.19 -1.84
C LEU A 26 -2.71 -3.75 -0.74
N ALA A 27 -1.58 -3.18 -1.14
CA ALA A 27 -0.66 -2.57 -0.20
C ALA A 27 -1.03 -1.10 0.00
N GLY A 28 -1.35 -0.73 1.23
CA GLY A 28 -1.74 0.63 1.56
C GLY A 28 -0.57 1.60 1.50
N MET A 29 -0.89 2.86 1.23
CA MET A 29 0.07 3.97 1.24
C MET A 29 -0.51 5.12 2.06
N LYS A 30 0.37 5.99 2.53
CA LYS A 30 0.01 7.23 3.22
C LYS A 30 0.66 8.40 2.52
N ALA A 31 -0.03 9.53 2.51
CA ALA A 31 0.48 10.75 1.87
C ALA A 31 1.76 11.24 2.57
N PRO A 32 2.75 11.72 1.80
CA PRO A 32 3.89 12.42 2.39
C PRO A 32 3.41 13.63 3.20
N ARG A 33 4.06 13.88 4.33
CA ARG A 33 3.67 14.99 5.23
C ARG A 33 3.73 16.36 4.58
N ASN A 34 4.62 16.54 3.62
CA ASN A 34 4.78 17.82 2.93
C ASN A 34 3.59 18.21 2.05
N LEU A 35 2.67 17.29 1.80
CA LEU A 35 1.44 17.58 1.04
C LEU A 35 0.32 18.11 1.94
N GLY A 36 0.54 18.17 3.25
CA GLY A 36 -0.38 18.77 4.19
C GLY A 36 -1.46 17.82 4.72
N PRO A 37 -2.13 18.22 5.85
CA PRO A 37 -3.12 17.35 6.51
C PRO A 37 -4.41 17.17 5.70
N ASP A 38 -4.79 18.16 4.89
CA ASP A 38 -6.02 18.04 4.09
C ASP A 38 -5.87 16.98 3.01
N PHE A 39 -4.70 16.95 2.33
CA PHE A 39 -4.42 15.92 1.34
C PHE A 39 -4.40 14.53 1.99
N ALA A 40 -3.73 14.38 3.12
CA ALA A 40 -3.65 13.10 3.84
C ALA A 40 -5.02 12.60 4.27
N ARG A 41 -5.89 13.50 4.71
CA ARG A 41 -7.25 13.16 5.16
C ARG A 41 -8.10 12.57 4.03
N GLU A 42 -7.86 13.01 2.80
CA GLU A 42 -8.56 12.49 1.62
C GLU A 42 -7.85 11.28 1.01
N PHE A 43 -6.53 11.22 1.09
CA PHE A 43 -5.71 10.19 0.44
C PHE A 43 -5.60 8.92 1.27
N ASP A 44 -5.23 9.04 2.55
CA ASP A 44 -4.90 7.87 3.36
C ASP A 44 -6.05 6.87 3.49
N PRO A 45 -7.33 7.30 3.63
CA PRO A 45 -8.43 6.34 3.76
C PRO A 45 -8.77 5.55 2.50
N ILE A 46 -8.27 5.98 1.33
CA ILE A 46 -8.61 5.33 0.05
C ILE A 46 -8.33 3.83 0.11
N PHE A 47 -7.15 3.46 0.61
CA PHE A 47 -6.69 2.08 0.55
C PHE A 47 -7.50 1.14 1.43
N PRO A 48 -7.66 1.39 2.74
CA PRO A 48 -8.49 0.51 3.57
C PRO A 48 -9.97 0.50 3.14
N GLU A 49 -10.50 1.64 2.71
CA GLU A 49 -11.89 1.71 2.25
C GLU A 49 -12.12 0.85 0.99
N LEU A 50 -11.20 0.92 0.02
CA LEU A 50 -11.32 0.10 -1.20
C LEU A 50 -11.16 -1.38 -0.89
N ALA A 51 -10.24 -1.74 0.00
CA ALA A 51 -10.05 -3.14 0.39
C ALA A 51 -11.31 -3.71 1.01
N GLU A 52 -11.98 -2.95 1.88
CA GLU A 52 -13.23 -3.36 2.50
C GLU A 52 -14.37 -3.42 1.47
N LEU A 53 -14.53 -2.37 0.68
CA LEU A 53 -15.60 -2.27 -0.31
C LEU A 53 -15.53 -3.39 -1.35
N LEU A 54 -14.33 -3.73 -1.79
CA LEU A 54 -14.12 -4.71 -2.86
C LEU A 54 -13.77 -6.10 -2.33
N ASP A 55 -13.75 -6.26 -1.01
CA ASP A 55 -13.50 -7.53 -0.32
C ASP A 55 -12.22 -8.21 -0.82
N ILE A 56 -11.10 -7.51 -0.68
CA ILE A 56 -9.77 -8.00 -1.04
C ILE A 56 -8.84 -7.95 0.17
N HIS A 57 -7.74 -8.68 0.09
CA HIS A 57 -6.72 -8.67 1.12
C HIS A 57 -6.04 -7.30 1.19
N PHE A 58 -5.63 -6.89 2.38
CA PHE A 58 -5.06 -5.58 2.61
C PHE A 58 -3.82 -5.65 3.48
N TYR A 59 -2.72 -5.02 3.04
CA TYR A 59 -1.53 -4.77 3.84
C TYR A 59 -1.55 -3.28 4.23
N PRO A 60 -1.64 -2.95 5.52
CA PRO A 60 -1.97 -1.57 5.94
C PRO A 60 -1.06 -0.47 5.44
N PHE A 61 0.27 -0.68 5.44
CA PHE A 61 1.19 0.35 4.99
C PHE A 61 2.47 -0.25 4.41
N PHE A 62 2.69 -0.06 3.12
CA PHE A 62 3.81 -0.65 2.38
C PHE A 62 5.17 -0.33 3.01
N LEU A 63 5.35 0.90 3.50
CA LEU A 63 6.62 1.36 4.07
C LEU A 63 6.72 1.16 5.59
N ASP A 64 5.81 0.38 6.18
CA ASP A 64 5.82 0.15 7.61
C ASP A 64 7.16 -0.43 8.08
N GLY A 65 7.71 0.18 9.12
CA GLY A 65 9.00 -0.20 9.69
C GLY A 65 10.21 0.45 9.01
N VAL A 66 10.01 1.14 7.88
CA VAL A 66 11.10 1.68 7.05
C VAL A 66 11.02 3.20 6.87
N VAL A 67 9.79 3.74 6.86
CA VAL A 67 9.58 5.17 6.59
C VAL A 67 10.37 6.05 7.57
N ALA A 68 11.01 7.09 7.04
CA ALA A 68 11.76 8.10 7.80
C ALA A 68 12.96 7.55 8.59
N LYS A 69 13.46 6.36 8.26
CA LYS A 69 14.65 5.77 8.88
C LYS A 69 15.84 5.88 7.93
N PRO A 70 16.81 6.76 8.19
CA PRO A 70 17.92 7.00 7.26
C PRO A 70 18.73 5.75 6.92
N THR A 71 18.90 4.83 7.87
CA THR A 71 19.67 3.59 7.65
C THR A 71 18.96 2.59 6.75
N LEU A 72 17.66 2.77 6.50
CA LEU A 72 16.83 1.85 5.72
C LEU A 72 16.38 2.44 4.38
N ASN A 73 16.76 3.68 4.09
CA ASN A 73 16.40 4.37 2.87
C ASN A 73 17.63 4.83 2.11
N GLN A 74 17.43 5.10 0.83
CA GLN A 74 18.47 5.70 0.00
C GLN A 74 18.69 7.16 0.38
N GLU A 75 19.67 7.81 -0.22
CA GLU A 75 20.04 9.19 0.12
C GLU A 75 18.88 10.18 -0.05
N ASP A 76 17.92 9.87 -0.93
CA ASP A 76 16.73 10.72 -1.16
C ASP A 76 15.75 10.68 0.03
N GLY A 77 15.94 9.76 0.98
CA GLY A 77 15.07 9.62 2.14
C GLY A 77 13.67 9.08 1.82
N MET A 78 13.42 8.70 0.58
CA MET A 78 12.10 8.27 0.11
C MET A 78 12.04 6.82 -0.31
N HIS A 79 13.09 6.34 -0.99
CA HIS A 79 13.12 4.98 -1.52
C HIS A 79 13.90 4.06 -0.60
N PRO A 80 13.34 2.91 -0.21
CA PRO A 80 14.07 1.94 0.63
C PRO A 80 15.36 1.46 -0.03
N ASN A 81 16.40 1.29 0.79
CA ASN A 81 17.62 0.62 0.38
C ASN A 81 17.45 -0.90 0.52
N PRO A 82 18.46 -1.74 0.18
CA PRO A 82 18.32 -3.20 0.29
C PRO A 82 17.93 -3.69 1.69
N ARG A 83 18.40 -3.05 2.75
CA ARG A 83 18.01 -3.41 4.13
C ARG A 83 16.55 -3.08 4.40
N GLY A 84 16.08 -1.92 3.90
CA GLY A 84 14.68 -1.52 4.01
C GLY A 84 13.77 -2.46 3.24
N ILE A 85 14.17 -2.85 2.04
CA ILE A 85 13.41 -3.80 1.23
C ILE A 85 13.26 -5.15 1.95
N ALA A 86 14.34 -5.62 2.59
CA ALA A 86 14.28 -6.88 3.34
C ALA A 86 13.26 -6.83 4.48
N ILE A 87 13.15 -5.69 5.16
CA ILE A 87 12.17 -5.50 6.23
C ILE A 87 10.75 -5.50 5.67
N ILE A 88 10.54 -4.80 4.55
CA ILE A 88 9.23 -4.77 3.89
C ILE A 88 8.79 -6.19 3.51
N VAL A 89 9.67 -6.96 2.88
CA VAL A 89 9.38 -8.35 2.49
C VAL A 89 9.01 -9.19 3.71
N GLU A 90 9.80 -9.11 4.79
CA GLU A 90 9.52 -9.84 6.01
C GLU A 90 8.15 -9.53 6.59
N ARG A 91 7.79 -8.24 6.62
CA ARG A 91 6.49 -7.81 7.18
C ARG A 91 5.31 -8.15 6.30
N MET A 92 5.48 -8.08 4.97
CA MET A 92 4.41 -8.39 4.02
C MET A 92 4.16 -9.88 3.86
N LEU A 93 5.17 -10.72 4.09
CA LEU A 93 5.09 -12.15 3.77
C LEU A 93 3.86 -12.85 4.35
N PRO A 94 3.48 -12.66 5.63
CA PRO A 94 2.27 -13.30 6.16
C PRO A 94 0.99 -12.90 5.40
N PHE A 95 0.92 -11.66 4.95
CA PHE A 95 -0.23 -11.15 4.19
C PHE A 95 -0.29 -11.78 2.80
N VAL A 96 0.88 -11.89 2.14
CA VAL A 96 0.98 -12.55 0.83
C VAL A 96 0.56 -14.02 0.95
N MET A 97 1.05 -14.71 1.97
CA MET A 97 0.71 -16.12 2.18
C MET A 97 -0.79 -16.31 2.38
N ARG A 98 -1.43 -15.44 3.17
CA ARG A 98 -2.88 -15.49 3.35
C ARG A 98 -3.64 -15.23 2.05
N ALA A 99 -3.18 -14.27 1.25
CA ALA A 99 -3.81 -13.98 -0.04
C ALA A 99 -3.70 -15.17 -0.99
N LEU A 100 -2.64 -15.98 -0.86
CA LEU A 100 -2.46 -17.21 -1.64
C LEU A 100 -3.20 -18.41 -1.05
N GLY A 101 -3.88 -18.25 0.09
CA GLY A 101 -4.55 -19.35 0.77
C GLY A 101 -3.60 -20.25 1.54
N LYS A 102 -2.42 -19.75 1.89
CA LYS A 102 -1.38 -20.50 2.61
C LYS A 102 -1.12 -19.86 3.97
N ASP A 103 -1.55 -20.46 5.01
CA ASP A 103 -1.34 -19.96 6.38
C ASP A 103 -0.06 -20.50 7.00
#